data_2fe79c43db1365492820a62aacfd7ff3
#
_entry.id   2fe79c43db1365492820a62aacfd7ff3
#
_cell.length_a   1.000
_cell.length_b   1.000
_cell.length_c   1.000
_cell.angle_alpha   90.00
_cell.angle_beta   90.00
_cell.angle_gamma   90.00
#
_symmetry.space_group_name_H-M   'P 1'
#
loop_
_entity.id
_entity.type
_entity.pdbx_description
1 polymer ?
#
loop_
_entity_poly.entity_id
_entity_poly.type
_entity_poly.pdbx_seq_one_letter_code
_entity_poly.pdbx_strand_id
1 'polypeptide(L)'
;MLRATKIRMYPTAKQRTVLTKQFGCVRWVFNYGLNLSQETYKATGKGLNYHTLATSLPKLKEEFEWLKEADSQALQMALQNLAAAYEKFFKGLSRFPRFKSKHGNQSYGYPQRAKISERRENGWGTVYLPKVGHVRANIHREVSGKVKTVTVSMDRAGRYWASILADDGMPLPPPSADGSAVGVDVGITHFATLSTGRKIANPRHLRRAEANLKRKQKKLSRKKKG
;
A
#
# COMPACT_ATOMS: atom_id res chain seq x y z
N MET A 1 15.91 13.83 1.35
CA MET A 1 15.44 12.81 0.37
C MET A 1 14.17 12.15 0.90
N LEU A 2 13.20 11.86 0.01
CA LEU A 2 11.99 11.14 0.41
C LEU A 2 12.27 9.63 0.55
N ARG A 3 11.95 9.06 1.71
CA ARG A 3 12.08 7.61 1.98
C ARG A 3 10.75 7.04 2.45
N ALA A 4 10.39 5.89 1.91
CA ALA A 4 9.20 5.14 2.32
C ALA A 4 9.60 3.91 3.14
N THR A 5 9.08 3.81 4.37
CA THR A 5 9.27 2.65 5.24
C THR A 5 7.94 1.97 5.48
N LYS A 6 7.82 0.70 5.11
CA LYS A 6 6.61 -0.10 5.30
C LYS A 6 6.74 -0.95 6.56
N ILE A 7 5.88 -0.73 7.53
CA ILE A 7 5.89 -1.42 8.83
C ILE A 7 4.60 -2.19 9.08
N ARG A 8 4.72 -3.32 9.79
CA ARG A 8 3.59 -4.17 10.15
C ARG A 8 2.85 -3.60 11.35
N MET A 9 1.52 -3.47 11.25
CA MET A 9 0.64 -3.06 12.35
C MET A 9 -0.17 -4.23 12.91
N TYR A 10 -0.50 -4.14 14.19
CA TYR A 10 -1.26 -5.15 14.94
C TYR A 10 -2.45 -4.50 15.65
N PRO A 11 -3.51 -4.12 14.89
CA PRO A 11 -4.67 -3.47 15.47
C PRO A 11 -5.49 -4.44 16.34
N THR A 12 -6.06 -3.93 17.43
CA THR A 12 -7.05 -4.62 18.26
C THR A 12 -8.35 -4.86 17.46
N ALA A 13 -9.26 -5.69 18.00
CA ALA A 13 -10.56 -5.94 17.37
C ALA A 13 -11.35 -4.64 17.12
N LYS A 14 -11.42 -3.75 18.11
CA LYS A 14 -12.07 -2.43 17.99
C LYS A 14 -11.43 -1.58 16.90
N GLN A 15 -10.09 -1.53 16.84
CA GLN A 15 -9.36 -0.78 15.82
C GLN A 15 -9.56 -1.36 14.42
N ARG A 16 -9.64 -2.69 14.27
CA ARG A 16 -9.95 -3.34 12.98
C ARG A 16 -11.32 -2.93 12.44
N THR A 17 -12.32 -2.85 13.32
CA THR A 17 -13.65 -2.37 12.92
C THR A 17 -13.60 -0.95 12.37
N VAL A 18 -12.91 -0.03 13.07
CA VAL A 18 -12.74 1.36 12.60
C VAL A 18 -11.98 1.41 11.28
N LEU A 19 -10.86 0.67 11.16
CA LEU A 19 -10.07 0.61 9.92
C LEU A 19 -10.91 0.07 8.74
N THR A 20 -11.72 -0.96 8.96
CA THR A 20 -12.61 -1.53 7.94
C THR A 20 -13.64 -0.51 7.46
N LYS A 21 -14.25 0.25 8.37
CA LYS A 21 -15.16 1.34 8.03
C LYS A 21 -14.46 2.42 7.22
N GLN A 22 -13.25 2.83 7.62
CA GLN A 22 -12.45 3.82 6.87
C GLN A 22 -12.12 3.34 5.45
N PHE A 23 -11.71 2.07 5.25
CA PHE A 23 -11.52 1.51 3.91
C PHE A 23 -12.80 1.58 3.08
N GLY A 24 -13.95 1.29 3.70
CA GLY A 24 -15.27 1.39 3.07
C GLY A 24 -15.59 2.80 2.61
N CYS A 25 -15.49 3.78 3.51
CA CYS A 25 -15.76 5.20 3.23
C CYS A 25 -14.88 5.75 2.12
N VAL A 26 -13.56 5.51 2.20
CA VAL A 26 -12.58 5.99 1.22
C VAL A 26 -12.84 5.38 -0.16
N ARG A 27 -13.16 4.08 -0.21
CA ARG A 27 -13.53 3.40 -1.47
C ARG A 27 -14.81 3.98 -2.07
N TRP A 28 -15.81 4.20 -1.22
CA TRP A 28 -17.09 4.75 -1.67
C TRP A 28 -16.92 6.17 -2.23
N VAL A 29 -16.20 7.05 -1.53
CA VAL A 29 -15.93 8.43 -1.99
C VAL A 29 -15.17 8.43 -3.32
N PHE A 30 -14.17 7.55 -3.48
CA PHE A 30 -13.45 7.40 -4.74
C PHE A 30 -14.41 6.99 -5.87
N ASN A 31 -15.26 5.98 -5.62
CA ASN A 31 -16.21 5.47 -6.61
C ASN A 31 -17.31 6.48 -6.94
N TYR A 32 -17.81 7.18 -5.93
CA TYR A 32 -18.77 8.27 -6.12
C TYR A 32 -18.17 9.38 -7.00
N GLY A 33 -16.97 9.86 -6.70
CA GLY A 33 -16.29 10.87 -7.50
C GLY A 33 -16.01 10.41 -8.94
N LEU A 34 -15.68 9.12 -9.13
CA LEU A 34 -15.49 8.54 -10.47
C LEU A 34 -16.82 8.52 -11.25
N ASN A 35 -17.90 8.06 -10.63
CA ASN A 35 -19.23 8.04 -11.25
C ASN A 35 -19.69 9.44 -11.63
N LEU A 36 -19.64 10.37 -10.68
CA LEU A 36 -20.04 11.77 -10.90
C LEU A 36 -19.24 12.41 -12.04
N SER A 37 -17.93 12.14 -12.11
CA SER A 37 -17.08 12.65 -13.20
C SER A 37 -17.48 12.08 -14.56
N GLN A 38 -17.87 10.79 -14.63
CA GLN A 38 -18.31 10.16 -15.87
C GLN A 38 -19.70 10.70 -16.32
N GLU A 39 -20.64 10.83 -15.39
CA GLU A 39 -21.98 11.36 -15.68
C GLU A 39 -21.92 12.82 -16.14
N THR A 40 -21.15 13.64 -15.43
CA THR A 40 -20.96 15.06 -15.80
C THR A 40 -20.33 15.19 -17.19
N TYR A 41 -19.30 14.37 -17.48
CA TYR A 41 -18.67 14.38 -18.80
C TYR A 41 -19.63 13.97 -19.92
N LYS A 42 -20.46 12.95 -19.69
CA LYS A 42 -21.51 12.53 -20.66
C LYS A 42 -22.54 13.64 -20.92
N ALA A 43 -22.92 14.37 -19.86
CA ALA A 43 -23.94 15.42 -19.96
C ALA A 43 -23.41 16.74 -20.54
N THR A 44 -22.16 17.11 -20.24
CA THR A 44 -21.64 18.45 -20.51
C THR A 44 -20.40 18.48 -21.42
N GLY A 45 -19.78 17.33 -21.68
CA GLY A 45 -18.49 17.24 -22.36
C GLY A 45 -17.30 17.75 -21.52
N LYS A 46 -17.53 18.15 -20.25
CA LYS A 46 -16.50 18.73 -19.38
C LYS A 46 -16.18 17.79 -18.22
N GLY A 47 -14.88 17.56 -17.94
CA GLY A 47 -14.42 16.78 -16.80
C GLY A 47 -14.49 17.59 -15.49
N LEU A 48 -14.62 16.90 -14.36
CA LEU A 48 -14.52 17.48 -13.03
C LEU A 48 -13.07 17.50 -12.55
N ASN A 49 -12.66 18.60 -11.93
CA ASN A 49 -11.37 18.71 -11.28
C ASN A 49 -11.45 18.31 -9.80
N TYR A 50 -10.29 18.19 -9.14
CA TYR A 50 -10.21 17.86 -7.73
C TYR A 50 -10.99 18.84 -6.85
N HIS A 51 -10.89 20.13 -7.11
CA HIS A 51 -11.51 21.16 -6.29
C HIS A 51 -13.04 21.01 -6.27
N THR A 52 -13.65 20.85 -7.43
CA THR A 52 -15.10 20.61 -7.57
C THR A 52 -15.56 19.36 -6.81
N LEU A 53 -14.80 18.27 -6.90
CA LEU A 53 -15.10 17.05 -6.16
C LEU A 53 -14.92 17.22 -4.65
N ALA A 54 -13.88 17.93 -4.21
CA ALA A 54 -13.59 18.14 -2.80
C ALA A 54 -14.61 19.04 -2.11
N THR A 55 -15.12 20.07 -2.79
CA THR A 55 -16.17 20.97 -2.28
C THR A 55 -17.52 20.28 -2.09
N SER A 56 -17.76 19.14 -2.74
CA SER A 56 -18.98 18.34 -2.51
C SER A 56 -18.97 17.51 -1.21
N LEU A 57 -17.78 17.27 -0.61
CA LEU A 57 -17.64 16.41 0.57
C LEU A 57 -18.45 16.85 1.80
N PRO A 58 -18.56 18.14 2.16
CA PRO A 58 -19.41 18.56 3.27
C PRO A 58 -20.87 18.15 3.07
N LYS A 59 -21.44 18.46 1.89
CA LYS A 59 -22.80 18.09 1.52
C LYS A 59 -23.02 16.58 1.53
N LEU A 60 -22.07 15.80 1.00
CA LEU A 60 -22.13 14.34 1.05
C LEU A 60 -22.12 13.78 2.48
N LYS A 61 -21.44 14.44 3.42
CA LYS A 61 -21.46 14.05 4.83
C LYS A 61 -22.75 14.40 5.55
N GLU A 62 -23.50 15.36 5.06
CA GLU A 62 -24.85 15.68 5.53
C GLU A 62 -25.84 14.62 5.05
N GLU A 63 -25.75 14.25 3.78
CA GLU A 63 -26.60 13.24 3.15
C GLU A 63 -26.26 11.81 3.65
N PHE A 64 -24.98 11.50 3.81
CA PHE A 64 -24.49 10.19 4.25
C PHE A 64 -23.73 10.30 5.57
N GLU A 65 -24.47 10.29 6.69
CA GLU A 65 -23.90 10.50 8.03
C GLU A 65 -22.75 9.56 8.39
N TRP A 66 -22.77 8.32 7.90
CA TRP A 66 -21.72 7.36 8.14
C TRP A 66 -20.34 7.78 7.58
N LEU A 67 -20.28 8.74 6.63
CA LEU A 67 -19.01 9.34 6.19
C LEU A 67 -18.32 10.17 7.26
N LYS A 68 -19.06 10.63 8.28
CA LYS A 68 -18.50 11.35 9.43
C LYS A 68 -17.62 10.44 10.32
N GLU A 69 -17.80 9.12 10.24
CA GLU A 69 -16.98 8.15 10.94
C GLU A 69 -15.54 8.10 10.40
N ALA A 70 -15.36 8.41 9.12
CA ALA A 70 -14.03 8.44 8.50
C ALA A 70 -13.31 9.78 8.71
N ASP A 71 -11.99 9.75 8.68
CA ASP A 71 -11.17 10.97 8.70
C ASP A 71 -11.34 11.76 7.41
N SER A 72 -11.60 13.07 7.54
CA SER A 72 -11.87 13.96 6.41
C SER A 72 -10.70 14.06 5.43
N GLN A 73 -9.46 14.04 5.94
CA GLN A 73 -8.27 14.10 5.08
C GLN A 73 -8.08 12.82 4.27
N ALA A 74 -8.46 11.66 4.84
CA ALA A 74 -8.44 10.40 4.11
C ALA A 74 -9.46 10.38 2.96
N LEU A 75 -10.64 10.99 3.16
CA LEU A 75 -11.64 11.15 2.11
C LEU A 75 -11.18 12.12 1.01
N GLN A 76 -10.60 13.27 1.40
CA GLN A 76 -10.03 14.23 0.45
C GLN A 76 -8.91 13.58 -0.37
N MET A 77 -8.03 12.80 0.27
CA MET A 77 -6.96 12.10 -0.42
C MET A 77 -7.47 11.06 -1.42
N ALA A 78 -8.65 10.46 -1.18
CA ALA A 78 -9.27 9.59 -2.17
C ALA A 78 -9.61 10.33 -3.46
N LEU A 79 -10.13 11.54 -3.35
CA LEU A 79 -10.45 12.40 -4.51
C LEU A 79 -9.18 12.95 -5.19
N GLN A 80 -8.13 13.27 -4.42
CA GLN A 80 -6.82 13.63 -5.00
C GLN A 80 -6.24 12.46 -5.81
N ASN A 81 -6.33 11.24 -5.28
CA ASN A 81 -5.88 10.04 -5.98
C ASN A 81 -6.70 9.78 -7.26
N LEU A 82 -7.99 10.09 -7.26
CA LEU A 82 -8.82 10.01 -8.46
C LEU A 82 -8.39 11.04 -9.50
N ALA A 83 -8.19 12.30 -9.09
CA ALA A 83 -7.70 13.35 -9.98
C ALA A 83 -6.33 13.02 -10.59
N ALA A 84 -5.40 12.53 -9.77
CA ALA A 84 -4.09 12.06 -10.23
C ALA A 84 -4.20 10.86 -11.19
N ALA A 85 -5.19 9.98 -11.00
CA ALA A 85 -5.44 8.85 -11.92
C ALA A 85 -5.94 9.34 -13.28
N TYR A 86 -6.83 10.33 -13.32
CA TYR A 86 -7.25 10.99 -14.56
C TYR A 86 -6.10 11.71 -15.26
N GLU A 87 -5.29 12.47 -14.51
CA GLU A 87 -4.12 13.14 -15.07
C GLU A 87 -3.14 12.16 -15.75
N LYS A 88 -2.85 11.04 -15.10
CA LYS A 88 -2.02 9.97 -15.68
C LYS A 88 -2.65 9.35 -16.92
N PHE A 89 -3.97 9.18 -16.93
CA PHE A 89 -4.69 8.65 -18.08
C PHE A 89 -4.58 9.61 -19.28
N PHE A 90 -4.85 10.90 -19.09
CA PHE A 90 -4.74 11.89 -20.17
C PHE A 90 -3.31 12.09 -20.68
N LYS A 91 -2.29 11.85 -19.83
CA LYS A 91 -0.88 11.81 -20.24
C LYS A 91 -0.47 10.49 -20.93
N GLY A 92 -1.38 9.53 -21.13
CA GLY A 92 -1.07 8.23 -21.70
C GLY A 92 -0.24 7.29 -20.80
N LEU A 93 -0.03 7.67 -19.52
CA LEU A 93 0.80 6.92 -18.56
C LEU A 93 0.04 5.78 -17.87
N SER A 94 -1.28 5.76 -17.93
CA SER A 94 -2.11 4.72 -17.32
C SER A 94 -3.42 4.50 -18.07
N ARG A 95 -4.07 3.36 -17.76
CA ARG A 95 -5.43 3.11 -18.25
C ARG A 95 -6.44 3.98 -17.52
N PHE A 96 -7.65 4.10 -18.08
CA PHE A 96 -8.78 4.80 -17.47
C PHE A 96 -9.04 4.31 -16.03
N PRO A 97 -9.35 5.23 -15.08
CA PRO A 97 -9.65 4.87 -13.70
C PRO A 97 -10.81 3.86 -13.60
N ARG A 98 -10.68 2.87 -12.71
CA ARG A 98 -11.70 1.84 -12.49
C ARG A 98 -12.32 1.95 -11.11
N PHE A 99 -13.58 1.54 -10.99
CA PHE A 99 -14.23 1.39 -9.69
C PHE A 99 -13.45 0.45 -8.78
N LYS A 100 -13.29 0.85 -7.53
CA LYS A 100 -12.63 0.04 -6.50
C LYS A 100 -13.58 -0.99 -5.92
N SER A 101 -13.15 -2.25 -5.84
CA SER A 101 -13.89 -3.36 -5.24
C SER A 101 -13.54 -3.56 -3.76
N LYS A 102 -14.47 -4.10 -2.97
CA LYS A 102 -14.23 -4.55 -1.59
C LYS A 102 -13.17 -5.67 -1.53
N HIS A 103 -13.09 -6.49 -2.55
CA HIS A 103 -12.15 -7.61 -2.66
C HIS A 103 -10.80 -7.23 -3.29
N GLY A 104 -10.66 -5.98 -3.76
CA GLY A 104 -9.42 -5.44 -4.26
C GLY A 104 -8.46 -4.97 -3.16
N ASN A 105 -7.43 -4.25 -3.55
CA ASN A 105 -6.49 -3.66 -2.60
C ASN A 105 -7.19 -2.64 -1.71
N GLN A 106 -7.11 -2.85 -0.40
CA GLN A 106 -7.63 -1.94 0.60
C GLN A 106 -6.51 -1.03 1.07
N SER A 107 -6.58 0.26 0.75
CA SER A 107 -5.62 1.25 1.21
C SER A 107 -6.21 2.66 1.23
N TYR A 108 -5.74 3.48 2.16
CA TYR A 108 -6.02 4.90 2.22
C TYR A 108 -4.85 5.63 2.91
N GLY A 109 -4.74 6.93 2.69
CA GLY A 109 -3.63 7.72 3.20
C GLY A 109 -4.07 8.84 4.14
N TYR A 110 -3.15 9.19 5.05
CA TYR A 110 -3.20 10.38 5.87
C TYR A 110 -2.07 11.31 5.42
N PRO A 111 -2.38 12.44 4.77
CA PRO A 111 -1.36 13.41 4.36
C PRO A 111 -0.77 14.16 5.56
N GLN A 112 -1.49 14.20 6.68
CA GLN A 112 -1.12 14.90 7.90
C GLN A 112 -1.66 14.17 9.13
N ARG A 113 -1.23 14.59 10.34
CA ARG A 113 -1.76 14.19 11.65
C ARG A 113 -1.50 12.72 12.05
N ALA A 114 -1.08 11.85 11.15
CA ALA A 114 -0.58 10.54 11.53
C ALA A 114 0.87 10.68 12.07
N LYS A 115 1.18 9.93 13.14
CA LYS A 115 2.47 10.00 13.82
C LYS A 115 3.00 8.60 14.06
N ILE A 116 4.30 8.47 14.11
CA ILE A 116 4.99 7.25 14.55
C ILE A 116 5.68 7.53 15.87
N SER A 117 5.62 6.58 16.82
CA SER A 117 6.42 6.66 18.03
C SER A 117 7.86 6.26 17.75
N GLU A 118 8.75 6.59 18.65
CA GLU A 118 10.10 6.07 18.65
C GLU A 118 10.10 4.53 18.73
N ARG A 119 11.11 3.95 18.12
CA ARG A 119 11.36 2.51 18.17
C ARG A 119 11.90 2.16 19.57
N ARG A 120 11.25 1.23 20.27
CA ARG A 120 11.78 0.64 21.51
C ARG A 120 12.89 -0.35 21.19
N GLU A 121 13.73 -0.70 22.18
CA GLU A 121 14.83 -1.66 22.04
C GLU A 121 14.38 -3.00 21.45
N ASN A 122 13.19 -3.47 21.82
CA ASN A 122 12.59 -4.72 21.30
C ASN A 122 11.98 -4.59 19.88
N GLY A 123 12.18 -3.46 19.19
CA GLY A 123 11.64 -3.21 17.85
C GLY A 123 10.16 -2.84 17.78
N TRP A 124 9.47 -2.75 18.92
CA TRP A 124 8.07 -2.38 18.96
C TRP A 124 7.87 -0.86 19.15
N GLY A 125 6.74 -0.39 18.68
CA GLY A 125 6.28 0.98 18.85
C GLY A 125 4.81 1.10 18.47
N THR A 126 4.36 2.31 18.21
CA THR A 126 2.98 2.60 17.80
C THR A 126 2.93 3.54 16.62
N VAL A 127 1.88 3.39 15.81
CA VAL A 127 1.49 4.37 14.79
C VAL A 127 0.18 5.00 15.25
N TYR A 128 0.19 6.31 15.45
CA TYR A 128 -1.03 7.05 15.71
C TYR A 128 -1.74 7.36 14.38
N LEU A 129 -3.00 6.97 14.30
CA LEU A 129 -3.86 7.21 13.14
C LEU A 129 -5.11 7.97 13.62
N PRO A 130 -5.46 9.09 12.98
CA PRO A 130 -6.70 9.81 13.29
C PRO A 130 -7.92 8.88 13.26
N LYS A 131 -8.86 9.06 14.19
CA LYS A 131 -10.05 8.22 14.39
C LYS A 131 -9.79 6.77 14.88
N VAL A 132 -8.58 6.25 14.75
CA VAL A 132 -8.20 4.87 15.15
C VAL A 132 -7.43 4.85 16.47
N GLY A 133 -6.62 5.91 16.72
CA GLY A 133 -5.73 6.00 17.88
C GLY A 133 -4.38 5.33 17.65
N HIS A 134 -3.71 4.97 18.73
CA HIS A 134 -2.38 4.33 18.71
C HIS A 134 -2.50 2.86 18.39
N VAL A 135 -1.97 2.44 17.24
CA VAL A 135 -1.94 1.06 16.78
C VAL A 135 -0.55 0.49 17.01
N ARG A 136 -0.45 -0.65 17.71
CA ARG A 136 0.82 -1.36 17.93
C ARG A 136 1.45 -1.73 16.58
N ALA A 137 2.76 -1.50 16.43
CA ALA A 137 3.49 -1.74 15.20
C ALA A 137 4.89 -2.31 15.47
N ASN A 138 5.40 -3.12 14.54
CA ASN A 138 6.77 -3.59 14.54
C ASN A 138 7.62 -2.63 13.70
N ILE A 139 8.39 -1.77 14.37
CA ILE A 139 9.25 -0.76 13.76
C ILE A 139 10.63 -1.38 13.55
N HIS A 140 10.79 -2.16 12.48
CA HIS A 140 12.03 -2.90 12.19
C HIS A 140 13.20 -2.00 11.78
N ARG A 141 12.94 -0.75 11.36
CA ARG A 141 13.94 0.26 11.07
C ARG A 141 13.46 1.64 11.50
N GLU A 142 14.38 2.48 11.90
CA GLU A 142 14.09 3.85 12.28
C GLU A 142 13.52 4.65 11.09
N VAL A 143 12.55 5.51 11.39
CA VAL A 143 11.96 6.44 10.42
C VAL A 143 12.47 7.83 10.75
N SER A 144 13.56 8.21 10.08
CA SER A 144 14.20 9.51 10.27
C SER A 144 13.52 10.60 9.45
N GLY A 145 13.53 11.82 9.99
CA GLY A 145 13.05 13.01 9.27
C GLY A 145 11.56 13.32 9.45
N LYS A 146 11.07 14.28 8.66
CA LYS A 146 9.68 14.77 8.76
C LYS A 146 8.71 13.85 8.03
N VAL A 147 7.78 13.24 8.76
CA VAL A 147 6.72 12.42 8.16
C VAL A 147 5.83 13.31 7.26
N LYS A 148 5.69 12.92 6.00
CA LYS A 148 4.85 13.59 4.98
C LYS A 148 3.49 12.92 4.85
N THR A 149 3.47 11.60 4.69
CA THR A 149 2.24 10.84 4.46
C THR A 149 2.36 9.46 5.09
N VAL A 150 1.27 8.99 5.69
CA VAL A 150 1.15 7.61 6.15
C VAL A 150 0.03 6.91 5.37
N THR A 151 0.38 5.88 4.61
CA THR A 151 -0.59 5.06 3.89
C THR A 151 -0.86 3.78 4.66
N VAL A 152 -2.11 3.59 5.07
CA VAL A 152 -2.58 2.37 5.72
C VAL A 152 -3.11 1.42 4.67
N SER A 153 -2.72 0.15 4.75
CA SER A 153 -3.21 -0.89 3.84
C SER A 153 -3.48 -2.20 4.56
N MET A 154 -4.37 -2.99 3.97
CA MET A 154 -4.64 -4.36 4.39
C MET A 154 -4.38 -5.28 3.21
N ASP A 155 -3.58 -6.32 3.43
CA ASP A 155 -3.33 -7.34 2.41
C ASP A 155 -4.44 -8.41 2.38
N ARG A 156 -4.39 -9.31 1.39
CA ARG A 156 -5.38 -10.38 1.22
C ARG A 156 -5.40 -11.40 2.37
N ALA A 157 -4.33 -11.46 3.14
CA ALA A 157 -4.24 -12.31 4.35
C ALA A 157 -4.77 -11.59 5.61
N GLY A 158 -5.41 -10.42 5.46
CA GLY A 158 -5.96 -9.63 6.57
C GLY A 158 -4.88 -8.96 7.44
N ARG A 159 -3.66 -8.81 6.94
CA ARG A 159 -2.56 -8.18 7.66
C ARG A 159 -2.53 -6.69 7.37
N TYR A 160 -2.32 -5.88 8.42
CA TYR A 160 -2.30 -4.42 8.33
C TYR A 160 -0.88 -3.87 8.25
N TRP A 161 -0.72 -2.86 7.42
CA TRP A 161 0.57 -2.21 7.15
C TRP A 161 0.42 -0.70 7.15
N ALA A 162 1.44 -0.01 7.64
CA ALA A 162 1.62 1.42 7.45
C ALA A 162 2.85 1.66 6.58
N SER A 163 2.69 2.33 5.46
CA SER A 163 3.79 2.85 4.64
C SER A 163 3.97 4.31 4.99
N ILE A 164 5.09 4.63 5.61
CA ILE A 164 5.41 5.97 6.11
C ILE A 164 6.38 6.61 5.14
N LEU A 165 5.94 7.68 4.51
CA LEU A 165 6.79 8.54 3.67
C LEU A 165 7.34 9.65 4.56
N ALA A 166 8.64 9.70 4.71
CA ALA A 166 9.34 10.73 5.46
C ALA A 166 10.41 11.41 4.59
N ASP A 167 10.68 12.66 4.90
CA ASP A 167 11.74 13.45 4.29
C ASP A 167 12.86 13.62 5.31
N ASP A 168 13.99 12.96 5.07
CA ASP A 168 15.15 13.01 5.97
C ASP A 168 16.03 14.27 5.77
N GLY A 169 15.64 15.14 4.83
CA GLY A 169 16.40 16.37 4.52
C GLY A 169 17.73 16.13 3.80
N MET A 170 18.14 14.87 3.63
CA MET A 170 19.42 14.56 2.98
C MET A 170 19.32 14.79 1.46
N PRO A 171 20.37 15.27 0.82
CA PRO A 171 20.44 15.34 -0.63
C PRO A 171 20.39 13.93 -1.24
N LEU A 172 19.98 13.85 -2.51
CA LEU A 172 20.15 12.60 -3.25
C LEU A 172 21.63 12.26 -3.34
N PRO A 173 22.02 10.97 -3.11
CA PRO A 173 23.39 10.57 -3.31
C PRO A 173 23.78 10.88 -4.76
N PRO A 174 25.01 11.35 -5.00
CA PRO A 174 25.50 11.57 -6.35
C PRO A 174 25.47 10.24 -7.13
N PRO A 175 25.30 10.27 -8.45
CA PRO A 175 25.49 9.09 -9.28
C PRO A 175 26.85 8.45 -8.99
N SER A 176 26.93 7.12 -9.10
CA SER A 176 28.22 6.42 -8.96
C SER A 176 29.24 7.02 -9.92
N ALA A 177 30.39 7.43 -9.39
CA ALA A 177 31.43 8.12 -10.15
C ALA A 177 32.07 7.20 -11.22
N ASP A 178 32.02 5.90 -11.01
CA ASP A 178 32.60 4.88 -11.91
C ASP A 178 31.65 4.46 -13.04
N GLY A 179 30.39 4.96 -13.04
CA GLY A 179 29.41 4.68 -14.07
C GLY A 179 29.03 3.19 -14.21
N SER A 180 29.57 2.33 -13.33
CA SER A 180 29.32 0.89 -13.38
C SER A 180 27.92 0.57 -12.83
N ALA A 181 27.00 0.30 -13.74
CA ALA A 181 25.68 -0.22 -13.39
C ALA A 181 25.55 -1.64 -13.95
N VAL A 182 25.12 -2.58 -13.09
CA VAL A 182 24.82 -3.96 -13.51
C VAL A 182 23.34 -4.20 -13.34
N GLY A 183 22.66 -4.48 -14.44
CA GLY A 183 21.30 -4.98 -14.46
C GLY A 183 21.26 -6.45 -14.01
N VAL A 184 20.32 -6.79 -13.12
CA VAL A 184 20.13 -8.15 -12.63
C VAL A 184 18.68 -8.57 -12.91
N ASP A 185 18.52 -9.60 -13.77
CA ASP A 185 17.25 -10.27 -13.99
C ASP A 185 17.20 -11.58 -13.21
N VAL A 186 16.14 -11.79 -12.41
CA VAL A 186 15.96 -12.99 -11.57
C VAL A 186 14.95 -13.92 -12.21
N GLY A 187 15.36 -15.18 -12.46
CA GLY A 187 14.56 -16.14 -13.19
C GLY A 187 14.50 -17.54 -12.55
N ILE A 188 13.69 -18.41 -13.15
CA ILE A 188 13.50 -19.80 -12.70
C ILE A 188 14.57 -20.73 -13.27
N THR A 189 14.99 -20.50 -14.53
CA THR A 189 16.02 -21.33 -15.20
C THR A 189 17.39 -21.05 -14.61
N HIS A 190 17.77 -19.78 -14.56
CA HIS A 190 18.92 -19.27 -13.85
C HIS A 190 18.44 -18.47 -12.66
N PHE A 191 19.13 -18.54 -11.53
CA PHE A 191 18.78 -17.74 -10.34
C PHE A 191 18.90 -16.24 -10.66
N ALA A 192 19.93 -15.86 -11.37
CA ALA A 192 20.08 -14.50 -11.87
C ALA A 192 20.87 -14.49 -13.19
N THR A 193 20.52 -13.54 -14.06
CA THR A 193 21.28 -13.20 -15.27
C THR A 193 21.67 -11.74 -15.16
N LEU A 194 22.96 -11.47 -15.28
CA LEU A 194 23.51 -10.11 -15.21
C LEU A 194 23.56 -9.49 -16.61
N SER A 195 23.44 -8.16 -16.72
CA SER A 195 23.60 -7.43 -17.98
C SER A 195 24.99 -7.62 -18.64
N THR A 196 25.98 -8.06 -17.84
CA THR A 196 27.32 -8.48 -18.33
C THR A 196 27.33 -9.84 -19.04
N GLY A 197 26.17 -10.52 -19.16
CA GLY A 197 26.07 -11.87 -19.73
C GLY A 197 26.33 -13.01 -18.74
N ARG A 198 26.80 -12.73 -17.52
CA ARG A 198 27.04 -13.75 -16.48
C ARG A 198 25.71 -14.34 -16.00
N LYS A 199 25.61 -15.68 -16.02
CA LYS A 199 24.45 -16.44 -15.56
C LYS A 199 24.80 -17.16 -14.26
N ILE A 200 23.95 -17.01 -13.23
CA ILE A 200 24.10 -17.67 -11.93
C ILE A 200 23.12 -18.83 -11.91
N ALA A 201 23.61 -20.04 -11.71
CA ALA A 201 22.81 -21.26 -11.71
C ALA A 201 21.76 -21.25 -10.59
N ASN A 202 20.56 -21.77 -10.88
CA ASN A 202 19.54 -21.94 -9.86
C ASN A 202 19.83 -23.19 -9.02
N PRO A 203 20.04 -23.08 -7.69
CA PRO A 203 20.36 -24.22 -6.82
C PRO A 203 19.20 -25.19 -6.62
N ARG A 204 17.97 -24.85 -7.05
CA ARG A 204 16.76 -25.68 -7.05
C ARG A 204 16.49 -26.36 -5.69
N HIS A 205 16.67 -25.65 -4.59
CA HIS A 205 16.48 -26.17 -3.22
C HIS A 205 15.11 -26.80 -3.00
N LEU A 206 14.04 -26.18 -3.48
CA LEU A 206 12.68 -26.70 -3.37
C LEU A 206 12.56 -28.08 -4.03
N ARG A 207 13.05 -28.24 -5.26
CA ARG A 207 12.98 -29.51 -6.01
C ARG A 207 13.74 -30.64 -5.30
N ARG A 208 14.90 -30.32 -4.69
CA ARG A 208 15.64 -31.30 -3.86
C ARG A 208 14.88 -31.68 -2.61
N ALA A 209 14.26 -30.71 -1.91
CA ALA A 209 13.46 -30.95 -0.73
C ALA A 209 12.22 -31.80 -1.03
N GLU A 210 11.50 -31.52 -2.13
CA GLU A 210 10.36 -32.32 -2.60
C GLU A 210 10.74 -33.76 -2.93
N ALA A 211 11.85 -34.00 -3.61
CA ALA A 211 12.33 -35.34 -3.93
C ALA A 211 12.63 -36.13 -2.64
N ASN A 212 13.28 -35.47 -1.66
CA ASN A 212 13.53 -36.07 -0.37
C ASN A 212 12.24 -36.40 0.41
N LEU A 213 11.29 -35.47 0.40
CA LEU A 213 9.98 -35.66 1.05
C LEU A 213 9.24 -36.84 0.44
N LYS A 214 9.10 -36.90 -0.89
CA LYS A 214 8.48 -38.03 -1.61
C LYS A 214 9.12 -39.37 -1.25
N ARG A 215 10.47 -39.42 -1.19
CA ARG A 215 11.20 -40.62 -0.79
C ARG A 215 10.87 -41.07 0.65
N LYS A 216 10.82 -40.09 1.60
CA LYS A 216 10.47 -40.35 3.00
C LYS A 216 9.03 -40.80 3.16
N GLN A 217 8.10 -40.16 2.46
CA GLN A 217 6.67 -40.52 2.45
C GLN A 217 6.47 -41.95 1.91
N LYS A 218 7.15 -42.29 0.80
CA LYS A 218 7.10 -43.65 0.26
C LYS A 218 7.67 -44.72 1.23
N LYS A 219 8.74 -44.39 1.98
CA LYS A 219 9.25 -45.27 3.04
C LYS A 219 8.25 -45.42 4.19
N LEU A 220 7.63 -44.32 4.61
CA LEU A 220 6.64 -44.35 5.69
C LEU A 220 5.40 -45.16 5.32
N SER A 221 4.86 -44.97 4.10
CA SER A 221 3.68 -45.74 3.63
C SER A 221 3.89 -47.25 3.52
N ARG A 222 5.16 -47.69 3.40
CA ARG A 222 5.51 -49.12 3.35
C ARG A 222 5.73 -49.76 4.74
N LYS A 223 5.78 -48.94 5.80
CA LYS A 223 5.87 -49.46 7.15
C LYS A 223 4.50 -49.99 7.59
N LYS A 224 4.44 -51.23 8.04
CA LYS A 224 3.23 -51.75 8.68
C LYS A 224 2.97 -50.95 9.96
N LYS A 225 1.70 -50.60 10.21
CA LYS A 225 1.29 -50.13 11.53
C LYS A 225 1.56 -51.23 12.53
N GLY A 226 2.44 -50.95 13.48
CA GLY A 226 2.61 -51.79 14.66
C GLY A 226 1.43 -51.61 15.59
#